data_e2e3eb34e7ebd6d73da1996f4b02ae59
#
_entry.id   e2e3eb34e7ebd6d73da1996f4b02ae59
#
_cell.length_a   1.000
_cell.length_b   1.000
_cell.length_c   1.000
_cell.angle_alpha   90.00
_cell.angle_beta   90.00
_cell.angle_gamma   90.00
#
_symmetry.space_group_name_H-M   'P 1'
#
loop_
_entity.id
_entity.type
_entity.pdbx_description
1 polymer ?
#
loop_
_entity_poly.entity_id
_entity_poly.type
_entity_poly.pdbx_seq_one_letter_code
_entity_poly.pdbx_strand_id
1 'polypeptide(L)'
;MAHRILLADDHVVVREGLKNLLLQEGFEIVGEVSNGREAIDLAKKLHPDVVVLDVSMPVLNGIDAARAIHLASPRTRTTLLTMYKEEQYVLEALRAGVQGYVLKSQAAADLIHAIRSTLQGETYLSPGISESVVKTALAQSAPSNPLTPREREVLQLIAEGKTNKEISQQLGMSVKTVESHRRNLMVKLDIHETAGLVRYAMRIGLIQA
;
A
#
# COMPACT_ATOMS: atom_id res chain seq x y z
N MET A 1 6.15 -17.63 -21.21
CA MET A 1 6.75 -16.29 -21.01
C MET A 1 6.98 -16.11 -19.51
N ALA A 2 8.03 -15.43 -19.08
CA ALA A 2 8.23 -15.11 -17.68
C ALA A 2 7.17 -14.07 -17.22
N HIS A 3 6.64 -14.21 -16.01
CA HIS A 3 5.74 -13.23 -15.46
C HIS A 3 6.51 -11.98 -15.01
N ARG A 4 5.95 -10.81 -15.32
CA ARG A 4 6.56 -9.49 -15.15
C ARG A 4 6.18 -8.88 -13.81
N ILE A 5 7.18 -8.62 -12.98
CA ILE A 5 7.02 -8.15 -11.60
C ILE A 5 7.58 -6.74 -11.46
N LEU A 6 6.82 -5.83 -10.85
CA LEU A 6 7.27 -4.54 -10.36
C LEU A 6 7.47 -4.63 -8.84
N LEU A 7 8.64 -4.20 -8.33
CA LEU A 7 8.97 -4.18 -6.90
C LEU A 7 8.91 -2.75 -6.34
N ALA A 8 8.23 -2.57 -5.21
CA ALA A 8 8.15 -1.32 -4.50
C ALA A 8 8.43 -1.55 -3.00
N ASP A 9 9.59 -1.11 -2.53
CA ASP A 9 10.02 -1.15 -1.13
C ASP A 9 11.06 -0.04 -0.94
N ASP A 10 10.98 0.76 0.11
CA ASP A 10 11.92 1.85 0.36
C ASP A 10 13.26 1.37 0.96
N HIS A 11 13.29 0.12 1.46
CA HIS A 11 14.50 -0.52 1.97
C HIS A 11 15.32 -1.17 0.85
N VAL A 12 16.43 -0.56 0.45
CA VAL A 12 17.29 -1.03 -0.66
C VAL A 12 17.70 -2.49 -0.49
N VAL A 13 18.15 -2.90 0.73
CA VAL A 13 18.62 -4.27 1.00
C VAL A 13 17.51 -5.29 0.85
N VAL A 14 16.30 -4.96 1.32
CA VAL A 14 15.12 -5.84 1.18
C VAL A 14 14.77 -5.98 -0.30
N ARG A 15 14.71 -4.88 -1.02
CA ARG A 15 14.36 -4.87 -2.45
C ARG A 15 15.34 -5.68 -3.29
N GLU A 16 16.66 -5.54 -3.06
CA GLU A 16 17.68 -6.35 -3.73
C GLU A 16 17.54 -7.85 -3.39
N GLY A 17 17.26 -8.19 -2.13
CA GLY A 17 17.03 -9.58 -1.71
C GLY A 17 15.80 -10.18 -2.40
N LEU A 18 14.69 -9.45 -2.46
CA LEU A 18 13.47 -9.88 -3.15
C LEU A 18 13.70 -10.03 -4.66
N LYS A 19 14.39 -9.09 -5.28
CA LYS A 19 14.75 -9.16 -6.69
C LYS A 19 15.52 -10.43 -7.02
N ASN A 20 16.59 -10.73 -6.27
CA ASN A 20 17.38 -11.93 -6.47
C ASN A 20 16.55 -13.20 -6.30
N LEU A 21 15.71 -13.28 -5.28
CA LEU A 21 14.80 -14.38 -5.04
C LEU A 21 13.86 -14.61 -6.23
N LEU A 22 13.22 -13.54 -6.73
CA LEU A 22 12.26 -13.63 -7.82
C LEU A 22 12.92 -13.99 -9.16
N LEU A 23 14.11 -13.46 -9.44
CA LEU A 23 14.88 -13.82 -10.64
C LEU A 23 15.26 -15.30 -10.63
N GLN A 24 15.68 -15.86 -9.48
CA GLN A 24 15.99 -17.29 -9.34
C GLN A 24 14.77 -18.19 -9.60
N GLU A 25 13.57 -17.70 -9.28
CA GLU A 25 12.29 -18.40 -9.51
C GLU A 25 11.73 -18.22 -10.93
N GLY A 26 12.47 -17.53 -11.81
CA GLY A 26 12.13 -17.36 -13.23
C GLY A 26 11.17 -16.22 -13.52
N PHE A 27 10.97 -15.30 -12.59
CA PHE A 27 10.20 -14.06 -12.83
C PHE A 27 11.10 -13.01 -13.51
N GLU A 28 10.47 -12.08 -14.23
CA GLU A 28 11.12 -10.92 -14.83
C GLU A 28 10.85 -9.67 -13.98
N ILE A 29 11.91 -8.99 -13.50
CA ILE A 29 11.75 -7.72 -12.77
C ILE A 29 11.76 -6.58 -13.79
N VAL A 30 10.60 -5.97 -14.00
CA VAL A 30 10.41 -4.91 -15.01
C VAL A 30 10.60 -3.50 -14.45
N GLY A 31 10.72 -3.37 -13.13
CA GLY A 31 10.99 -2.08 -12.49
C GLY A 31 11.13 -2.20 -10.98
N GLU A 32 11.81 -1.22 -10.40
CA GLU A 32 12.03 -1.09 -8.97
C GLU A 32 11.79 0.36 -8.55
N VAL A 33 11.06 0.57 -7.45
CA VAL A 33 10.74 1.91 -6.93
C VAL A 33 10.79 1.89 -5.40
N SER A 34 10.79 3.10 -4.80
CA SER A 34 10.92 3.27 -3.35
C SER A 34 9.69 3.90 -2.68
N ASN A 35 8.62 4.13 -3.42
CA ASN A 35 7.39 4.71 -2.87
C ASN A 35 6.17 4.33 -3.72
N GLY A 36 4.99 4.48 -3.10
CA GLY A 36 3.73 4.08 -3.75
C GLY A 36 3.34 4.94 -4.95
N ARG A 37 3.76 6.21 -5.01
CA ARG A 37 3.46 7.10 -6.15
C ARG A 37 4.17 6.61 -7.41
N GLU A 38 5.46 6.35 -7.31
CA GLU A 38 6.25 5.79 -8.41
C GLU A 38 5.72 4.41 -8.83
N ALA A 39 5.28 3.59 -7.86
CA ALA A 39 4.69 2.29 -8.15
C ALA A 39 3.45 2.40 -9.04
N ILE A 40 2.55 3.35 -8.77
CA ILE A 40 1.36 3.60 -9.59
C ILE A 40 1.76 4.03 -11.02
N ASP A 41 2.71 4.97 -11.13
CA ASP A 41 3.11 5.52 -12.42
C ASP A 41 3.80 4.47 -13.30
N LEU A 42 4.68 3.63 -12.71
CA LEU A 42 5.32 2.54 -13.43
C LEU A 42 4.34 1.40 -13.73
N ALA A 43 3.41 1.07 -12.85
CA ALA A 43 2.39 0.06 -13.13
C ALA A 43 1.55 0.43 -14.36
N LYS A 44 1.15 1.69 -14.50
CA LYS A 44 0.44 2.20 -15.68
C LYS A 44 1.27 2.14 -16.96
N LYS A 45 2.58 2.40 -16.85
CA LYS A 45 3.49 2.46 -18.00
C LYS A 45 3.93 1.07 -18.47
N LEU A 46 4.24 0.19 -17.53
CA LEU A 46 4.88 -1.08 -17.81
C LEU A 46 3.87 -2.25 -17.89
N HIS A 47 2.66 -2.08 -17.36
CA HIS A 47 1.64 -3.13 -17.29
C HIS A 47 2.20 -4.45 -16.75
N PRO A 48 2.78 -4.48 -15.52
CA PRO A 48 3.28 -5.71 -14.93
C PRO A 48 2.14 -6.69 -14.62
N ASP A 49 2.44 -7.98 -14.57
CA ASP A 49 1.47 -8.99 -14.15
C ASP A 49 1.17 -8.86 -12.64
N VAL A 50 2.23 -8.63 -11.85
CA VAL A 50 2.12 -8.42 -10.39
C VAL A 50 2.94 -7.22 -9.95
N VAL A 51 2.41 -6.44 -9.00
CA VAL A 51 3.18 -5.45 -8.23
C VAL A 51 3.31 -5.95 -6.81
N VAL A 52 4.54 -6.10 -6.34
CA VAL A 52 4.86 -6.37 -4.94
C VAL A 52 5.13 -5.04 -4.25
N LEU A 53 4.37 -4.73 -3.21
CA LEU A 53 4.38 -3.44 -2.52
C LEU A 53 4.70 -3.64 -1.03
N ASP A 54 5.69 -2.94 -0.51
CA ASP A 54 5.75 -2.75 0.95
C ASP A 54 4.57 -1.87 1.40
N VAL A 55 4.03 -2.17 2.57
CA VAL A 55 2.96 -1.34 3.16
C VAL A 55 3.51 0.00 3.59
N SER A 56 4.68 0.04 4.21
CA SER A 56 5.23 1.23 4.85
C SER A 56 6.22 1.96 3.95
N MET A 57 5.72 2.63 2.94
CA MET A 57 6.54 3.46 2.04
C MET A 57 6.26 4.95 2.24
N PRO A 58 7.28 5.81 2.02
CA PRO A 58 7.12 7.26 2.07
C PRO A 58 6.24 7.77 0.92
N VAL A 59 5.71 8.98 1.04
CA VAL A 59 4.91 9.71 0.05
C VAL A 59 3.50 9.13 -0.13
N LEU A 60 3.40 7.82 -0.36
CA LEU A 60 2.16 7.06 -0.49
C LEU A 60 2.42 5.61 -0.04
N ASN A 61 1.67 5.14 0.95
CA ASN A 61 1.77 3.78 1.47
C ASN A 61 1.29 2.73 0.46
N GLY A 62 1.68 1.46 0.68
CA GLY A 62 1.39 0.37 -0.25
C GLY A 62 -0.09 0.02 -0.39
N ILE A 63 -0.90 0.21 0.66
CA ILE A 63 -2.35 -0.09 0.59
C ILE A 63 -3.06 0.92 -0.33
N ASP A 64 -2.75 2.21 -0.19
CA ASP A 64 -3.33 3.24 -1.05
C ASP A 64 -2.78 3.16 -2.47
N ALA A 65 -1.50 2.77 -2.64
CA ALA A 65 -0.92 2.47 -3.94
C ALA A 65 -1.62 1.28 -4.61
N ALA A 66 -1.85 0.18 -3.90
CA ALA A 66 -2.58 -0.99 -4.41
C ALA A 66 -3.99 -0.62 -4.86
N ARG A 67 -4.72 0.18 -4.06
CA ARG A 67 -6.06 0.68 -4.42
C ARG A 67 -6.05 1.48 -5.71
N ALA A 68 -5.08 2.38 -5.88
CA ALA A 68 -4.94 3.18 -7.09
C ALA A 68 -4.54 2.34 -8.31
N ILE A 69 -3.66 1.34 -8.13
CA ILE A 69 -3.27 0.40 -9.19
C ILE A 69 -4.46 -0.46 -9.61
N HIS A 70 -5.22 -1.01 -8.65
CA HIS A 70 -6.41 -1.80 -8.94
C HIS A 70 -7.43 -1.05 -9.82
N LEU A 71 -7.65 0.24 -9.53
CA LEU A 71 -8.55 1.09 -10.33
C LEU A 71 -7.99 1.43 -11.71
N ALA A 72 -6.68 1.71 -11.81
CA ALA A 72 -6.04 2.19 -13.03
C ALA A 72 -5.58 1.06 -13.97
N SER A 73 -5.26 -0.10 -13.43
CA SER A 73 -4.72 -1.27 -14.12
C SER A 73 -5.37 -2.56 -13.62
N PRO A 74 -6.65 -2.83 -13.92
CA PRO A 74 -7.40 -3.94 -13.30
C PRO A 74 -6.86 -5.34 -13.59
N ARG A 75 -5.98 -5.47 -14.59
CA ARG A 75 -5.31 -6.75 -14.92
C ARG A 75 -4.07 -7.00 -14.06
N THR A 76 -3.44 -5.94 -13.54
CA THR A 76 -2.28 -6.04 -12.67
C THR A 76 -2.71 -6.53 -11.29
N ARG A 77 -2.11 -7.61 -10.82
CA ARG A 77 -2.32 -8.13 -9.47
C ARG A 77 -1.45 -7.38 -8.47
N THR A 78 -1.90 -7.31 -7.23
CA THR A 78 -1.13 -6.65 -6.16
C THR A 78 -0.91 -7.60 -5.01
N THR A 79 0.36 -7.69 -4.57
CA THR A 79 0.78 -8.44 -3.39
C THR A 79 1.45 -7.48 -2.43
N LEU A 80 0.93 -7.38 -1.21
CA LEU A 80 1.56 -6.62 -0.14
C LEU A 80 2.58 -7.46 0.60
N LEU A 81 3.68 -6.83 0.96
CA LEU A 81 4.70 -7.36 1.85
C LEU A 81 4.76 -6.47 3.08
N THR A 82 4.61 -7.03 4.29
CA THR A 82 4.36 -6.22 5.48
C THR A 82 4.84 -6.86 6.77
N MET A 83 5.11 -6.06 7.80
CA MET A 83 5.32 -6.53 9.17
C MET A 83 4.00 -6.65 9.96
N TYR A 84 2.90 -6.09 9.44
CA TYR A 84 1.62 -6.02 10.17
C TYR A 84 0.79 -7.27 9.97
N LYS A 85 0.33 -7.85 11.08
CA LYS A 85 -0.57 -9.02 11.11
C LYS A 85 -1.94 -8.69 11.73
N GLU A 86 -2.09 -7.44 12.19
CA GLU A 86 -3.32 -6.99 12.84
C GLU A 86 -4.48 -6.96 11.84
N GLU A 87 -5.64 -7.38 12.29
CA GLU A 87 -6.85 -7.55 11.49
C GLU A 87 -7.22 -6.32 10.66
N GLN A 88 -7.06 -5.14 11.22
CA GLN A 88 -7.41 -3.88 10.56
C GLN A 88 -6.63 -3.63 9.26
N TYR A 89 -5.32 -3.98 9.22
CA TYR A 89 -4.48 -3.80 8.02
C TYR A 89 -4.86 -4.80 6.93
N VAL A 90 -5.10 -6.04 7.32
CA VAL A 90 -5.53 -7.09 6.39
C VAL A 90 -6.87 -6.73 5.75
N LEU A 91 -7.85 -6.27 6.57
CA LEU A 91 -9.15 -5.82 6.08
C LEU A 91 -9.03 -4.63 5.12
N GLU A 92 -8.20 -3.62 5.45
CA GLU A 92 -7.97 -2.49 4.56
C GLU A 92 -7.32 -2.89 3.24
N ALA A 93 -6.35 -3.81 3.27
CA ALA A 93 -5.69 -4.34 2.09
C ALA A 93 -6.66 -5.09 1.17
N LEU A 94 -7.48 -5.99 1.72
CA LEU A 94 -8.48 -6.72 0.97
C LEU A 94 -9.52 -5.77 0.32
N ARG A 95 -9.96 -4.74 1.06
CA ARG A 95 -10.87 -3.69 0.53
C ARG A 95 -10.20 -2.82 -0.54
N ALA A 96 -8.88 -2.71 -0.53
CA ALA A 96 -8.12 -2.02 -1.57
C ALA A 96 -7.97 -2.86 -2.85
N GLY A 97 -8.44 -4.11 -2.86
CA GLY A 97 -8.34 -5.04 -3.99
C GLY A 97 -7.02 -5.81 -4.04
N VAL A 98 -6.30 -5.89 -2.92
CA VAL A 98 -5.08 -6.70 -2.80
C VAL A 98 -5.42 -8.18 -2.84
N GLN A 99 -4.69 -8.95 -3.64
CA GLN A 99 -4.87 -10.40 -3.77
C GLN A 99 -3.83 -11.20 -2.98
N GLY A 100 -2.65 -10.65 -2.73
CA GLY A 100 -1.60 -11.28 -1.91
C GLY A 100 -1.27 -10.48 -0.67
N TYR A 101 -1.27 -11.09 0.52
CA TYR A 101 -0.85 -10.47 1.76
C TYR A 101 0.21 -11.34 2.44
N VAL A 102 1.46 -10.90 2.41
CA VAL A 102 2.63 -11.66 2.85
C VAL A 102 3.32 -10.97 4.01
N LEU A 103 3.58 -11.71 5.08
CA LEU A 103 4.35 -11.21 6.21
C LEU A 103 5.85 -11.21 5.88
N LYS A 104 6.55 -10.08 6.11
CA LYS A 104 8.00 -9.96 5.88
C LYS A 104 8.82 -11.00 6.66
N SER A 105 8.34 -11.45 7.80
CA SER A 105 8.97 -12.54 8.57
C SER A 105 8.97 -13.91 7.87
N GLN A 106 8.14 -14.07 6.85
CA GLN A 106 7.96 -15.31 6.09
C GLN A 106 8.21 -15.10 4.58
N ALA A 107 8.70 -13.94 4.19
CA ALA A 107 8.74 -13.48 2.80
C ALA A 107 9.44 -14.47 1.83
N ALA A 108 10.52 -15.11 2.24
CA ALA A 108 11.27 -16.01 1.35
C ALA A 108 10.45 -17.25 0.91
N ALA A 109 9.65 -17.82 1.82
CA ALA A 109 8.82 -18.98 1.51
C ALA A 109 7.47 -18.59 0.88
N ASP A 110 6.84 -17.58 1.44
CA ASP A 110 5.46 -17.23 1.14
C ASP A 110 5.31 -16.36 -0.11
N LEU A 111 6.29 -15.49 -0.44
CA LEU A 111 6.16 -14.54 -1.52
C LEU A 111 5.99 -15.21 -2.88
N ILE A 112 6.79 -16.22 -3.16
CA ILE A 112 6.71 -16.97 -4.43
C ILE A 112 5.34 -17.65 -4.55
N HIS A 113 4.88 -18.27 -3.45
CA HIS A 113 3.57 -18.92 -3.41
C HIS A 113 2.43 -17.91 -3.60
N ALA A 114 2.51 -16.77 -2.90
CA ALA A 114 1.54 -15.69 -3.03
C ALA A 114 1.46 -15.16 -4.47
N ILE A 115 2.61 -14.90 -5.12
CA ILE A 115 2.63 -14.43 -6.50
C ILE A 115 2.00 -15.45 -7.44
N ARG A 116 2.34 -16.74 -7.31
CA ARG A 116 1.77 -17.80 -8.15
C ARG A 116 0.26 -17.94 -7.96
N SER A 117 -0.23 -17.92 -6.71
CA SER A 117 -1.67 -17.96 -6.40
C SER A 117 -2.41 -16.74 -6.96
N THR A 118 -1.85 -15.53 -6.79
CA THR A 118 -2.50 -14.30 -7.29
C THR A 118 -2.56 -14.27 -8.83
N LEU A 119 -1.56 -14.81 -9.52
CA LEU A 119 -1.57 -14.98 -10.98
C LEU A 119 -2.68 -15.93 -11.45
N GLN A 120 -3.04 -16.90 -10.64
CA GLN A 120 -4.16 -17.81 -10.90
C GLN A 120 -5.53 -17.21 -10.53
N GLY A 121 -5.54 -15.99 -9.98
CA GLY A 121 -6.76 -15.30 -9.55
C GLY A 121 -7.21 -15.64 -8.13
N GLU A 122 -6.40 -16.37 -7.38
CA GLU A 122 -6.66 -16.72 -5.99
C GLU A 122 -6.18 -15.61 -5.03
N THR A 123 -6.79 -15.55 -3.85
CA THR A 123 -6.31 -14.68 -2.76
C THR A 123 -5.40 -15.47 -1.85
N TYR A 124 -4.19 -14.95 -1.61
CA TYR A 124 -3.22 -15.53 -0.70
C TYR A 124 -3.05 -14.68 0.55
N LEU A 125 -3.08 -15.32 1.71
CA LEU A 125 -2.77 -14.70 3.00
C LEU A 125 -1.72 -15.56 3.72
N SER A 126 -0.65 -14.95 4.23
CA SER A 126 0.38 -15.68 5.00
C SER A 126 -0.22 -16.48 6.17
N PRO A 127 0.33 -17.66 6.47
CA PRO A 127 -0.05 -18.40 7.67
C PRO A 127 0.03 -17.54 8.94
N GLY A 128 -0.98 -17.67 9.81
CA GLY A 128 -1.10 -16.87 11.03
C GLY A 128 -1.98 -15.62 10.92
N ILE A 129 -2.50 -15.32 9.72
CA ILE A 129 -3.60 -14.37 9.56
C ILE A 129 -4.90 -15.10 9.85
N SER A 130 -5.69 -14.57 10.77
CA SER A 130 -6.91 -15.22 11.25
C SER A 130 -7.96 -15.41 10.14
N GLU A 131 -8.55 -16.60 10.04
CA GLU A 131 -9.68 -16.86 9.13
C GLU A 131 -10.90 -15.96 9.41
N SER A 132 -11.04 -15.47 10.65
CA SER A 132 -12.11 -14.53 11.01
C SER A 132 -12.03 -13.23 10.24
N VAL A 133 -10.80 -12.77 9.94
CA VAL A 133 -10.54 -11.58 9.12
C VAL A 133 -11.11 -11.72 7.72
N VAL A 134 -10.89 -12.88 7.10
CA VAL A 134 -11.39 -13.17 5.75
C VAL A 134 -12.92 -13.18 5.74
N LYS A 135 -13.54 -13.84 6.73
CA LYS A 135 -15.01 -13.86 6.88
C LYS A 135 -15.57 -12.46 7.08
N THR A 136 -14.91 -11.64 7.91
CA THR A 136 -15.33 -10.25 8.16
C THR A 136 -15.16 -9.39 6.89
N ALA A 137 -14.09 -9.57 6.12
CA ALA A 137 -13.88 -8.84 4.87
C ALA A 137 -14.95 -9.15 3.82
N LEU A 138 -15.37 -10.42 3.75
CA LEU A 138 -16.41 -10.88 2.81
C LEU A 138 -17.84 -10.51 3.25
N ALA A 139 -18.08 -10.41 4.57
CA ALA A 139 -19.41 -10.14 5.12
C ALA A 139 -19.77 -8.66 5.23
N GLN A 140 -18.78 -7.78 5.31
CA GLN A 140 -18.99 -6.34 5.48
C GLN A 140 -18.87 -5.60 4.15
N SER A 141 -20.03 -5.16 3.63
CA SER A 141 -20.07 -3.96 2.78
C SER A 141 -19.38 -2.83 3.56
N ALA A 142 -18.25 -2.35 3.06
CA ALA A 142 -17.31 -1.50 3.78
C ALA A 142 -17.98 -0.39 4.59
N PRO A 143 -17.64 -0.17 5.86
CA PRO A 143 -17.75 1.16 6.42
C PRO A 143 -16.81 2.04 5.59
N SER A 144 -17.37 3.00 4.87
CA SER A 144 -16.62 3.93 4.04
C SER A 144 -15.55 4.58 4.92
N ASN A 145 -14.28 4.44 4.55
CA ASN A 145 -13.26 5.27 5.17
C ASN A 145 -13.72 6.73 5.02
N PRO A 146 -13.84 7.51 6.09
CA PRO A 146 -14.36 8.87 6.02
C PRO A 146 -13.50 9.79 5.15
N LEU A 147 -12.25 9.36 4.87
CA LEU A 147 -11.27 10.14 4.12
C LEU A 147 -11.25 9.77 2.64
N THR A 148 -11.28 10.77 1.79
CA THR A 148 -10.99 10.62 0.36
C THR A 148 -9.55 10.20 0.14
N PRO A 149 -9.20 9.60 -1.03
CA PRO A 149 -7.81 9.26 -1.35
C PRO A 149 -6.86 10.45 -1.17
N ARG A 150 -7.27 11.65 -1.58
CA ARG A 150 -6.46 12.86 -1.46
C ARG A 150 -6.26 13.32 -0.02
N GLU A 151 -7.27 13.19 0.81
CA GLU A 151 -7.15 13.46 2.24
C GLU A 151 -6.22 12.46 2.94
N ARG A 152 -6.23 11.19 2.52
CA ARG A 152 -5.28 10.18 3.04
C ARG A 152 -3.83 10.52 2.66
N GLU A 153 -3.56 10.92 1.41
CA GLU A 153 -2.23 11.37 0.98
C GLU A 153 -1.75 12.57 1.82
N VAL A 154 -2.61 13.56 2.02
CA VAL A 154 -2.28 14.73 2.85
C VAL A 154 -2.06 14.33 4.30
N LEU A 155 -2.89 13.45 4.86
CA LEU A 155 -2.74 12.94 6.22
C LEU A 155 -1.41 12.19 6.41
N GLN A 156 -1.03 11.34 5.46
CA GLN A 156 0.25 10.63 5.50
C GLN A 156 1.42 11.61 5.55
N LEU A 157 1.46 12.59 4.65
CA LEU A 157 2.55 13.58 4.61
C LEU A 157 2.60 14.48 5.86
N ILE A 158 1.43 14.81 6.44
CA ILE A 158 1.39 15.49 7.76
C ILE A 158 2.03 14.60 8.82
N ALA A 159 1.72 13.32 8.82
CA ALA A 159 2.23 12.39 9.80
C ALA A 159 3.73 12.07 9.61
N GLU A 160 4.24 12.18 8.39
CA GLU A 160 5.67 12.18 8.05
C GLU A 160 6.39 13.51 8.44
N GLY A 161 5.70 14.46 9.07
CA GLY A 161 6.26 15.72 9.52
C GLY A 161 6.43 16.79 8.45
N LYS A 162 5.82 16.63 7.26
CA LYS A 162 5.94 17.60 6.18
C LYS A 162 5.16 18.88 6.44
N THR A 163 5.75 20.00 6.08
CA THR A 163 5.09 21.32 6.09
C THR A 163 4.08 21.45 4.96
N ASN A 164 3.13 22.38 5.07
CA ASN A 164 2.16 22.63 3.99
C ASN A 164 2.82 22.98 2.65
N LYS A 165 4.00 23.63 2.68
CA LYS A 165 4.78 23.96 1.49
C LYS A 165 5.38 22.72 0.83
N GLU A 166 5.96 21.80 1.60
CA GLU A 166 6.50 20.53 1.09
C GLU A 166 5.38 19.65 0.55
N ILE A 167 4.25 19.54 1.27
CA ILE A 167 3.07 18.80 0.80
C ILE A 167 2.58 19.37 -0.53
N SER A 168 2.50 20.70 -0.66
CA SER A 168 2.06 21.36 -1.89
C SER A 168 2.96 21.02 -3.08
N GLN A 169 4.27 20.99 -2.87
CA GLN A 169 5.26 20.62 -3.89
C GLN A 169 5.16 19.15 -4.29
N GLN A 170 5.09 18.24 -3.30
CA GLN A 170 5.02 16.79 -3.55
C GLN A 170 3.74 16.37 -4.25
N LEU A 171 2.64 17.03 -3.90
CA LEU A 171 1.32 16.67 -4.43
C LEU A 171 0.89 17.52 -5.65
N GLY A 172 1.72 18.47 -6.10
CA GLY A 172 1.43 19.34 -7.25
C GLY A 172 0.20 20.21 -7.06
N MET A 173 -0.04 20.74 -5.84
CA MET A 173 -1.19 21.58 -5.54
C MET A 173 -0.77 22.88 -4.85
N SER A 174 -1.68 23.87 -4.75
CA SER A 174 -1.38 25.10 -4.01
C SER A 174 -1.33 24.86 -2.50
N VAL A 175 -0.54 25.68 -1.77
CA VAL A 175 -0.51 25.66 -0.30
C VAL A 175 -1.91 25.85 0.28
N LYS A 176 -2.71 26.76 -0.29
CA LYS A 176 -4.10 26.99 0.10
C LYS A 176 -4.97 25.75 -0.03
N THR A 177 -4.74 24.93 -1.07
CA THR A 177 -5.45 23.67 -1.26
C THR A 177 -5.06 22.65 -0.18
N VAL A 178 -3.77 22.58 0.20
CA VAL A 178 -3.30 21.74 1.31
C VAL A 178 -3.96 22.15 2.63
N GLU A 179 -4.02 23.45 2.91
CA GLU A 179 -4.68 23.98 4.11
C GLU A 179 -6.17 23.62 4.16
N SER A 180 -6.85 23.67 3.00
CA SER A 180 -8.24 23.24 2.90
C SER A 180 -8.41 21.75 3.21
N HIS A 181 -7.59 20.88 2.64
CA HIS A 181 -7.60 19.44 2.95
C HIS A 181 -7.32 19.19 4.43
N ARG A 182 -6.34 19.89 5.00
CA ARG A 182 -5.99 19.78 6.42
C ARG A 182 -7.16 20.17 7.34
N ARG A 183 -7.87 21.25 7.02
CA ARG A 183 -9.07 21.65 7.74
C ARG A 183 -10.17 20.61 7.62
N ASN A 184 -10.41 20.08 6.42
CA ASN A 184 -11.42 19.06 6.19
C ASN A 184 -11.09 17.76 6.96
N LEU A 185 -9.82 17.36 7.01
CA LEU A 185 -9.35 16.24 7.83
C LEU A 185 -9.69 16.43 9.31
N MET A 186 -9.37 17.61 9.86
CA MET A 186 -9.64 17.94 11.27
C MET A 186 -11.13 17.87 11.57
N VAL A 187 -11.95 18.41 10.70
CA VAL A 187 -13.43 18.38 10.86
C VAL A 187 -13.96 16.96 10.77
N LYS A 188 -13.56 16.20 9.73
CA LYS A 188 -14.06 14.82 9.50
C LYS A 188 -13.68 13.85 10.61
N LEU A 189 -12.51 14.04 11.20
CA LEU A 189 -11.97 13.16 12.23
C LEU A 189 -12.26 13.63 13.65
N ASP A 190 -12.82 14.83 13.78
CA ASP A 190 -13.00 15.54 15.07
C ASP A 190 -11.66 15.64 15.84
N ILE A 191 -10.58 15.98 15.11
CA ILE A 191 -9.22 16.13 15.63
C ILE A 191 -8.75 17.55 15.36
N HIS A 192 -8.42 18.29 16.42
CA HIS A 192 -8.06 19.71 16.32
C HIS A 192 -6.55 20.00 16.42
N GLU A 193 -5.73 18.95 16.63
CA GLU A 193 -4.28 19.08 16.80
C GLU A 193 -3.52 18.18 15.83
N THR A 194 -2.34 18.64 15.36
CA THR A 194 -1.47 17.86 14.47
C THR A 194 -1.03 16.53 15.13
N ALA A 195 -0.71 16.55 16.43
CA ALA A 195 -0.36 15.34 17.15
C ALA A 195 -1.50 14.28 17.16
N GLY A 196 -2.74 14.74 17.19
CA GLY A 196 -3.92 13.87 17.05
C GLY A 196 -4.02 13.23 15.66
N LEU A 197 -3.72 14.01 14.60
CA LEU A 197 -3.67 13.49 13.22
C LEU A 197 -2.55 12.44 13.06
N VAL A 198 -1.38 12.67 13.64
CA VAL A 198 -0.26 11.71 13.64
C VAL A 198 -0.67 10.39 14.31
N ARG A 199 -1.24 10.46 15.53
CA ARG A 199 -1.74 9.26 16.23
C ARG A 199 -2.82 8.53 15.44
N TYR A 200 -3.71 9.27 14.77
CA TYR A 200 -4.73 8.69 13.92
C TYR A 200 -4.11 7.97 12.72
N ALA A 201 -3.13 8.60 12.04
CA ALA A 201 -2.43 8.01 10.91
C ALA A 201 -1.71 6.71 11.28
N MET A 202 -1.03 6.67 12.45
CA MET A 202 -0.43 5.45 13.00
C MET A 202 -1.49 4.37 13.25
N ARG A 203 -2.60 4.73 13.89
CA ARG A 203 -3.69 3.79 14.21
C ARG A 203 -4.31 3.14 12.97
N ILE A 204 -4.44 3.88 11.86
CA ILE A 204 -4.98 3.34 10.60
C ILE A 204 -3.90 2.82 9.65
N GLY A 205 -2.64 2.78 10.07
CA GLY A 205 -1.53 2.20 9.34
C GLY A 205 -1.04 2.99 8.14
N LEU A 206 -1.22 4.30 8.15
CA LEU A 206 -0.64 5.15 7.12
C LEU A 206 0.87 5.35 7.29
N ILE A 207 1.35 5.36 8.52
CA ILE A 207 2.76 5.47 8.88
C ILE A 207 3.12 4.52 10.02
N GLN A 208 4.40 4.24 10.18
CA GLN A 208 4.96 3.52 11.34
C GLN A 208 5.18 4.48 12.54
N ALA A 209 5.25 3.89 13.73
CA ALA A 209 5.61 4.61 14.96
C ALA A 209 7.13 4.79 15.08
#